data_8ce8f60aba74a485dedbe68ea196f758
#
_entry.id   8ce8f60aba74a485dedbe68ea196f758
#
_cell.length_a   1.000
_cell.length_b   1.000
_cell.length_c   1.000
_cell.angle_alpha   90.00
_cell.angle_beta   90.00
_cell.angle_gamma   90.00
#
_symmetry.space_group_name_H-M   'P 1'
#
loop_
_entity.id
_entity.type
_entity.pdbx_description
1 polymer ?
#
loop_
_entity_poly.entity_id
_entity_poly.type
_entity_poly.pdbx_seq_one_letter_code
_entity_poly.pdbx_strand_id
1 'polypeptide(L)'
;NNLYGIENLTHIPGSVGAAPVQNIGAYGVEVSSFIHSVECFNLLTRQQETIKKNECRFEYRNSIFKSKNYIILKVNFIFHKSFNPNLSYPALANYLIDNSIDKNSLTPQMLSDSVRNIRNSKLPDPRLEPNVGSIFKNPIVKTNDFDRNFLIGHRWEQDNGMTKLSAARLIELIKPELSIPKTLRIYEYHSLVVINNGKASFDDVTNLLDQIGIKIFNKFNIELEIEPEII
;
A
#
# COMPACT_ATOMS: atom_id res chain seq x y z
N ASN A 1 -22.98 -14.90 1.52
CA ASN A 1 -23.19 -14.79 0.05
C ASN A 1 -22.23 -15.70 -0.76
N ASN A 2 -21.27 -16.39 -0.08
CA ASN A 2 -20.27 -17.26 -0.73
C ASN A 2 -19.54 -16.53 -1.89
N LEU A 3 -18.99 -15.34 -1.58
CA LEU A 3 -18.22 -14.51 -2.49
C LEU A 3 -16.84 -14.27 -1.88
N TYR A 4 -15.79 -14.58 -2.64
CA TYR A 4 -14.42 -14.68 -2.14
C TYR A 4 -13.43 -13.91 -3.01
N GLY A 5 -12.26 -13.59 -2.43
CA GLY A 5 -11.08 -13.10 -3.14
C GLY A 5 -10.44 -11.85 -2.54
N ILE A 6 -11.18 -11.06 -1.75
CA ILE A 6 -10.68 -9.79 -1.16
C ILE A 6 -10.25 -9.94 0.31
N GLU A 7 -10.14 -11.14 0.83
CA GLU A 7 -9.82 -11.41 2.23
C GLU A 7 -8.47 -10.78 2.64
N ASN A 8 -7.50 -10.78 1.72
CA ASN A 8 -6.19 -10.16 1.92
C ASN A 8 -6.25 -8.63 2.07
N LEU A 9 -7.34 -7.99 1.61
CA LEU A 9 -7.55 -6.54 1.69
C LEU A 9 -8.31 -6.13 2.96
N THR A 10 -8.53 -7.06 3.87
CA THR A 10 -9.24 -6.83 5.13
C THR A 10 -8.58 -5.73 5.95
N HIS A 11 -9.41 -4.89 6.58
CA HIS A 11 -8.98 -3.87 7.54
C HIS A 11 -8.12 -2.73 6.93
N ILE A 12 -8.24 -2.47 5.63
CA ILE A 12 -7.67 -1.27 5.01
C ILE A 12 -8.62 -0.10 5.29
N PRO A 13 -8.17 0.99 5.92
CA PRO A 13 -8.99 2.18 6.12
C PRO A 13 -9.42 2.82 4.81
N GLY A 14 -10.57 3.50 4.83
CA GLY A 14 -11.11 4.20 3.67
C GLY A 14 -12.44 3.64 3.18
N SER A 15 -12.92 4.13 2.06
CA SER A 15 -14.19 3.74 1.45
C SER A 15 -13.99 2.88 0.20
N VAL A 16 -15.03 2.14 -0.18
CA VAL A 16 -15.05 1.36 -1.42
C VAL A 16 -14.80 2.26 -2.64
N GLY A 17 -15.35 3.48 -2.65
CA GLY A 17 -15.15 4.45 -3.73
C GLY A 17 -13.71 4.95 -3.83
N ALA A 18 -12.95 4.97 -2.74
CA ALA A 18 -11.54 5.35 -2.76
C ALA A 18 -10.61 4.22 -3.23
N ALA A 19 -11.05 2.96 -3.14
CA ALA A 19 -10.23 1.80 -3.44
C ALA A 19 -9.63 1.80 -4.87
N PRO A 20 -10.35 2.17 -5.94
CA PRO A 20 -9.81 2.22 -7.29
C PRO A 20 -8.79 3.32 -7.53
N VAL A 21 -8.83 4.43 -6.76
CA VAL A 21 -8.01 5.62 -7.02
C VAL A 21 -6.54 5.27 -7.10
N GLN A 22 -6.03 4.58 -6.11
CA GLN A 22 -4.64 4.12 -6.09
C GLN A 22 -4.51 2.59 -6.18
N ASN A 23 -5.53 1.91 -6.70
CA ASN A 23 -5.49 0.44 -6.81
C ASN A 23 -5.02 -0.19 -5.50
N ILE A 24 -5.79 -0.02 -4.40
CA ILE A 24 -5.37 -0.50 -3.08
C ILE A 24 -4.94 -1.97 -3.15
N GLY A 25 -3.87 -2.29 -2.43
CA GLY A 25 -3.33 -3.64 -2.41
C GLY A 25 -2.61 -3.96 -1.11
N ALA A 26 -2.77 -5.19 -0.65
CA ALA A 26 -2.11 -5.72 0.53
C ALA A 26 -1.95 -7.24 0.41
N TYR A 27 -0.90 -7.78 1.02
CA TYR A 27 -0.65 -9.22 1.14
C TYR A 27 -0.75 -9.98 -0.18
N GLY A 28 -0.20 -9.41 -1.26
CA GLY A 28 -0.14 -10.04 -2.58
C GLY A 28 -1.42 -9.94 -3.43
N VAL A 29 -2.40 -9.15 -3.00
CA VAL A 29 -3.67 -8.92 -3.71
C VAL A 29 -3.87 -7.43 -3.95
N GLU A 30 -4.33 -7.07 -5.14
CA GLU A 30 -4.78 -5.72 -5.51
C GLU A 30 -6.27 -5.71 -5.83
N VAL A 31 -6.95 -4.61 -5.49
CA VAL A 31 -8.40 -4.48 -5.68
C VAL A 31 -8.80 -4.56 -7.17
N SER A 32 -7.92 -4.12 -8.05
CA SER A 32 -8.12 -4.22 -9.51
C SER A 32 -8.39 -5.63 -9.99
N SER A 33 -7.89 -6.67 -9.28
CA SER A 33 -8.18 -8.07 -9.63
C SER A 33 -9.67 -8.40 -9.60
N PHE A 34 -10.44 -7.66 -8.81
CA PHE A 34 -11.86 -7.87 -8.58
C PHE A 34 -12.75 -6.78 -9.17
N ILE A 35 -12.20 -5.67 -9.67
CA ILE A 35 -12.97 -4.61 -10.31
C ILE A 35 -13.36 -5.04 -11.72
N HIS A 36 -14.66 -4.96 -12.02
CA HIS A 36 -15.21 -5.12 -13.37
C HIS A 36 -15.27 -3.79 -14.10
N SER A 37 -15.83 -2.79 -13.44
CA SER A 37 -15.97 -1.42 -13.97
C SER A 37 -16.15 -0.43 -12.83
N VAL A 38 -15.93 0.84 -13.13
CA VAL A 38 -16.16 1.97 -12.23
C VAL A 38 -17.14 2.94 -12.89
N GLU A 39 -18.24 3.23 -12.23
CA GLU A 39 -19.16 4.29 -12.63
C GLU A 39 -18.69 5.60 -12.02
N CYS A 40 -18.47 6.61 -12.81
CA CYS A 40 -17.95 7.89 -12.37
C CYS A 40 -18.61 9.06 -13.10
N PHE A 41 -18.50 10.25 -12.52
CA PHE A 41 -18.79 11.50 -13.19
C PHE A 41 -17.48 12.12 -13.65
N ASN A 42 -17.34 12.34 -14.95
CA ASN A 42 -16.18 12.96 -15.56
C ASN A 42 -16.34 14.48 -15.50
N LEU A 43 -15.43 15.16 -14.80
CA LEU A 43 -15.48 16.61 -14.60
C LEU A 43 -15.15 17.41 -15.87
N LEU A 44 -14.44 16.81 -16.82
CA LEU A 44 -14.09 17.46 -18.08
C LEU A 44 -15.27 17.42 -19.07
N THR A 45 -15.85 16.24 -19.25
CA THR A 45 -17.02 16.06 -20.17
C THR A 45 -18.34 16.45 -19.51
N ARG A 46 -18.38 16.54 -18.17
CA ARG A 46 -19.59 16.76 -17.36
C ARG A 46 -20.67 15.69 -17.57
N GLN A 47 -20.23 14.45 -17.78
CA GLN A 47 -21.12 13.32 -18.03
C GLN A 47 -20.81 12.16 -17.09
N GLN A 48 -21.81 11.32 -16.84
CA GLN A 48 -21.60 10.03 -16.20
C GLN A 48 -21.05 9.03 -17.23
N GLU A 49 -20.03 8.31 -16.80
CA GLU A 49 -19.34 7.31 -17.61
C GLU A 49 -19.18 6.01 -16.83
N THR A 50 -19.18 4.90 -17.54
CA THR A 50 -18.79 3.60 -16.98
C THR A 50 -17.48 3.18 -17.62
N ILE A 51 -16.43 3.20 -16.83
CA ILE A 51 -15.07 2.88 -17.25
C ILE A 51 -14.81 1.40 -16.94
N LYS A 52 -14.51 0.60 -17.96
CA LYS A 52 -14.19 -0.83 -17.80
C LYS A 52 -12.81 -1.00 -17.19
N LYS A 53 -12.56 -2.15 -16.56
CA LYS A 53 -11.29 -2.47 -15.89
C LYS A 53 -10.06 -2.15 -16.75
N ASN A 54 -10.04 -2.55 -18.01
CA ASN A 54 -8.90 -2.34 -18.92
C ASN A 54 -8.66 -0.87 -19.26
N GLU A 55 -9.66 -0.02 -19.13
CA GLU A 55 -9.60 1.42 -19.37
C GLU A 55 -9.21 2.19 -18.11
N CYS A 56 -9.34 1.59 -16.92
CA CYS A 56 -8.95 2.18 -15.64
C CYS A 56 -7.43 2.34 -15.50
N ARG A 57 -6.61 1.70 -16.34
CA ARG A 57 -5.13 1.73 -16.32
C ARG A 57 -4.57 1.49 -14.93
N PHE A 58 -5.05 0.43 -14.29
CA PHE A 58 -4.54 0.05 -12.98
C PHE A 58 -3.09 -0.41 -13.05
N GLU A 59 -2.27 0.20 -12.23
CA GLU A 59 -0.86 -0.11 -12.01
C GLU A 59 -0.58 -0.18 -10.51
N TYR A 60 0.65 -0.47 -10.14
CA TYR A 60 1.08 -0.45 -8.74
C TYR A 60 0.84 0.93 -8.11
N ARG A 61 -0.11 1.01 -7.19
CA ARG A 61 -0.52 2.25 -6.52
C ARG A 61 -0.93 3.38 -7.48
N ASN A 62 -1.54 3.02 -8.61
CA ASN A 62 -1.94 3.99 -9.63
C ASN A 62 -3.20 3.58 -10.40
N SER A 63 -3.91 4.58 -10.93
CA SER A 63 -5.01 4.45 -11.89
C SER A 63 -5.29 5.79 -12.55
N ILE A 64 -6.18 5.81 -13.57
CA ILE A 64 -6.64 7.07 -14.20
C ILE A 64 -7.37 7.98 -13.20
N PHE A 65 -7.92 7.43 -12.12
CA PHE A 65 -8.70 8.20 -11.13
C PHE A 65 -7.82 9.13 -10.29
N LYS A 66 -6.49 8.96 -10.28
CA LYS A 66 -5.54 9.93 -9.70
C LYS A 66 -5.49 11.26 -10.45
N SER A 67 -5.99 11.34 -11.68
CA SER A 67 -6.00 12.58 -12.48
C SER A 67 -6.91 13.68 -11.90
N LYS A 68 -7.69 13.40 -10.84
CA LYS A 68 -8.67 14.32 -10.24
C LYS A 68 -9.81 14.77 -11.18
N ASN A 69 -9.93 14.13 -12.35
CA ASN A 69 -10.97 14.46 -13.32
C ASN A 69 -12.26 13.62 -13.12
N TYR A 70 -12.26 12.73 -12.15
CA TYR A 70 -13.36 11.78 -11.93
C TYR A 70 -13.86 11.82 -10.49
N ILE A 71 -15.19 11.84 -10.33
CA ILE A 71 -15.86 11.55 -9.07
C ILE A 71 -16.41 10.14 -9.18
N ILE A 72 -15.89 9.21 -8.38
CA ILE A 72 -16.34 7.82 -8.37
C ILE A 72 -17.69 7.75 -7.68
N LEU A 73 -18.68 7.21 -8.38
CA LEU A 73 -20.06 7.04 -7.91
C LEU A 73 -20.30 5.61 -7.43
N LYS A 74 -19.76 4.61 -8.17
CA LYS A 74 -19.96 3.20 -7.86
C LYS A 74 -18.80 2.35 -8.38
N VAL A 75 -18.51 1.28 -7.67
CA VAL A 75 -17.51 0.28 -8.08
C VAL A 75 -18.24 -1.06 -8.26
N ASN A 76 -18.14 -1.63 -9.44
CA ASN A 76 -18.71 -2.92 -9.77
C ASN A 76 -17.64 -4.00 -9.62
N PHE A 77 -17.88 -4.99 -8.76
CA PHE A 77 -16.94 -6.07 -8.47
C PHE A 77 -17.39 -7.40 -9.08
N ILE A 78 -16.39 -8.23 -9.41
CA ILE A 78 -16.57 -9.66 -9.70
C ILE A 78 -15.79 -10.43 -8.65
N PHE A 79 -16.48 -11.29 -7.90
CA PHE A 79 -15.90 -12.16 -6.89
C PHE A 79 -15.95 -13.61 -7.32
N HIS A 80 -15.06 -14.42 -6.73
CA HIS A 80 -15.04 -15.86 -6.94
C HIS A 80 -16.16 -16.55 -6.17
N LYS A 81 -16.66 -17.66 -6.72
CA LYS A 81 -17.66 -18.54 -6.08
C LYS A 81 -17.02 -19.63 -5.22
N SER A 82 -15.72 -19.85 -5.39
CA SER A 82 -14.91 -20.78 -4.62
C SER A 82 -13.81 -20.02 -3.88
N PHE A 83 -13.53 -20.42 -2.65
CA PHE A 83 -12.44 -19.87 -1.86
C PHE A 83 -11.12 -20.45 -2.35
N ASN A 84 -10.25 -19.58 -2.88
CA ASN A 84 -8.90 -19.92 -3.31
C ASN A 84 -7.94 -18.83 -2.80
N PRO A 85 -7.41 -18.97 -1.57
CA PRO A 85 -6.65 -17.93 -0.91
C PRO A 85 -5.29 -17.69 -1.55
N ASN A 86 -4.90 -16.42 -1.71
CA ASN A 86 -3.53 -16.05 -2.05
C ASN A 86 -2.68 -16.01 -0.75
N LEU A 87 -1.79 -16.97 -0.60
CA LEU A 87 -0.89 -17.10 0.55
C LEU A 87 0.58 -16.85 0.17
N SER A 88 0.85 -16.28 -1.00
CA SER A 88 2.21 -16.06 -1.52
C SER A 88 2.98 -14.97 -0.76
N TYR A 89 2.29 -14.09 -0.04
CA TYR A 89 2.94 -13.01 0.70
C TYR A 89 3.65 -13.52 1.96
N PRO A 90 4.99 -13.35 2.09
CA PRO A 90 5.78 -14.00 3.13
C PRO A 90 5.28 -13.74 4.56
N ALA A 91 4.90 -12.50 4.90
CA ALA A 91 4.43 -12.20 6.24
C ALA A 91 3.11 -12.89 6.59
N LEU A 92 2.24 -13.14 5.62
CA LEU A 92 1.01 -13.90 5.83
C LEU A 92 1.31 -15.40 5.96
N ALA A 93 2.17 -15.93 5.08
CA ALA A 93 2.58 -17.34 5.12
C ALA A 93 3.24 -17.69 6.47
N ASN A 94 4.16 -16.84 6.95
CA ASN A 94 4.83 -17.02 8.23
C ASN A 94 3.84 -16.94 9.40
N TYR A 95 2.94 -15.95 9.38
CA TYR A 95 1.91 -15.83 10.42
C TYR A 95 1.06 -17.10 10.57
N LEU A 96 0.65 -17.72 9.45
CA LEU A 96 -0.13 -18.95 9.49
C LEU A 96 0.68 -20.11 10.11
N ILE A 97 1.98 -20.22 9.77
CA ILE A 97 2.89 -21.22 10.33
C ILE A 97 3.07 -20.98 11.83
N ASP A 98 3.41 -19.76 12.24
CA ASP A 98 3.70 -19.38 13.63
C ASP A 98 2.48 -19.60 14.56
N ASN A 99 1.27 -19.50 14.00
CA ASN A 99 0.02 -19.73 14.74
C ASN A 99 -0.57 -21.14 14.51
N SER A 100 0.18 -22.06 13.89
CA SER A 100 -0.23 -23.44 13.63
C SER A 100 -1.57 -23.54 12.87
N ILE A 101 -1.82 -22.60 11.93
CA ILE A 101 -3.02 -22.60 11.08
C ILE A 101 -2.75 -23.46 9.85
N ASP A 102 -3.44 -24.60 9.75
CA ASP A 102 -3.32 -25.47 8.58
C ASP A 102 -4.01 -24.86 7.35
N LYS A 103 -3.25 -24.77 6.26
CA LYS A 103 -3.72 -24.24 4.97
C LYS A 103 -4.89 -25.04 4.38
N ASN A 104 -4.99 -26.33 4.66
CA ASN A 104 -6.04 -27.20 4.14
C ASN A 104 -7.38 -26.98 4.86
N SER A 105 -7.36 -26.50 6.11
CA SER A 105 -8.54 -26.17 6.90
C SER A 105 -8.84 -24.67 6.96
N LEU A 106 -8.07 -23.84 6.20
CA LEU A 106 -8.20 -22.40 6.22
C LEU A 106 -9.55 -21.95 5.65
N THR A 107 -10.29 -21.19 6.43
CA THR A 107 -11.54 -20.56 6.01
C THR A 107 -11.33 -19.10 5.61
N PRO A 108 -12.24 -18.49 4.82
CA PRO A 108 -12.19 -17.05 4.50
C PRO A 108 -12.14 -16.17 5.74
N GLN A 109 -12.86 -16.55 6.80
CA GLN A 109 -12.87 -15.82 8.07
C GLN A 109 -11.50 -15.90 8.75
N MET A 110 -10.91 -17.09 8.85
CA MET A 110 -9.58 -17.27 9.43
C MET A 110 -8.51 -16.48 8.68
N LEU A 111 -8.59 -16.43 7.34
CA LEU A 111 -7.69 -15.61 6.53
C LEU A 111 -7.86 -14.12 6.83
N SER A 112 -9.09 -13.62 6.83
CA SER A 112 -9.39 -12.22 7.15
C SER A 112 -8.93 -11.83 8.56
N ASP A 113 -9.13 -12.71 9.55
CA ASP A 113 -8.69 -12.47 10.92
C ASP A 113 -7.16 -12.50 11.04
N SER A 114 -6.48 -13.39 10.33
CA SER A 114 -5.02 -13.43 10.24
C SER A 114 -4.47 -12.12 9.69
N VAL A 115 -5.02 -11.65 8.57
CA VAL A 115 -4.64 -10.36 7.96
C VAL A 115 -4.88 -9.20 8.93
N ARG A 116 -6.04 -9.18 9.59
CA ARG A 116 -6.35 -8.15 10.60
C ARG A 116 -5.34 -8.14 11.74
N ASN A 117 -5.00 -9.31 12.27
CA ASN A 117 -4.05 -9.45 13.37
C ASN A 117 -2.64 -8.99 12.99
N ILE A 118 -2.17 -9.37 11.79
CA ILE A 118 -0.88 -8.89 11.26
C ILE A 118 -0.90 -7.37 11.11
N ARG A 119 -1.98 -6.79 10.59
CA ARG A 119 -2.11 -5.33 10.43
C ARG A 119 -2.10 -4.61 11.77
N ASN A 120 -2.89 -5.09 12.73
CA ASN A 120 -2.96 -4.50 14.07
C ASN A 120 -1.63 -4.56 14.83
N SER A 121 -0.81 -5.58 14.57
CA SER A 121 0.53 -5.67 15.20
C SER A 121 1.57 -4.75 14.58
N LYS A 122 1.33 -4.26 13.35
CA LYS A 122 2.33 -3.48 12.59
C LYS A 122 1.91 -2.06 12.26
N LEU A 123 0.64 -1.73 12.32
CA LEU A 123 0.11 -0.44 11.91
C LEU A 123 -0.67 0.22 13.04
N PRO A 124 -0.50 1.52 13.27
CA PRO A 124 -1.25 2.26 14.27
C PRO A 124 -2.69 2.48 13.79
N ASP A 125 -3.63 2.51 14.73
CA ASP A 125 -5.00 2.91 14.43
C ASP A 125 -5.03 4.43 14.14
N PRO A 126 -5.41 4.87 12.92
CA PRO A 126 -5.38 6.28 12.55
C PRO A 126 -6.37 7.15 13.35
N ARG A 127 -7.33 6.55 14.05
CA ARG A 127 -8.25 7.26 14.96
C ARG A 127 -7.59 7.63 16.29
N LEU A 128 -6.59 6.84 16.71
CA LEU A 128 -5.85 7.06 17.96
C LEU A 128 -4.52 7.77 17.70
N GLU A 129 -3.88 7.42 16.62
CA GLU A 129 -2.58 7.93 16.19
C GLU A 129 -2.70 8.46 14.75
N PRO A 130 -3.01 9.77 14.57
CA PRO A 130 -3.25 10.35 13.25
C PRO A 130 -2.11 10.11 12.28
N ASN A 131 -2.42 9.43 11.19
CA ASN A 131 -1.49 9.09 10.12
C ASN A 131 -2.26 8.85 8.80
N VAL A 132 -1.53 8.77 7.70
CA VAL A 132 -2.08 8.51 6.35
C VAL A 132 -1.65 7.16 5.78
N GLY A 133 -1.14 6.25 6.63
CA GLY A 133 -0.55 4.99 6.20
C GLY A 133 0.86 5.18 5.65
N SER A 134 1.22 4.36 4.66
CA SER A 134 2.55 4.45 4.03
C SER A 134 2.72 5.79 3.31
N ILE A 135 3.79 6.53 3.66
CA ILE A 135 4.11 7.82 3.06
C ILE A 135 4.84 7.71 1.72
N PHE A 136 5.52 6.59 1.46
CA PHE A 136 6.19 6.33 0.20
C PHE A 136 5.79 4.96 -0.36
N LYS A 137 5.78 4.87 -1.68
CA LYS A 137 5.72 3.60 -2.39
C LYS A 137 7.04 2.82 -2.20
N ASN A 138 6.97 1.51 -2.28
CA ASN A 138 8.17 0.70 -2.43
C ASN A 138 8.76 0.96 -3.82
N PRO A 139 10.00 1.45 -3.95
CA PRO A 139 10.59 1.76 -5.26
C PRO A 139 10.85 0.49 -6.06
N ILE A 140 10.64 0.58 -7.37
CA ILE A 140 10.94 -0.50 -8.32
C ILE A 140 12.11 0.00 -9.19
N VAL A 141 13.23 -0.68 -9.09
CA VAL A 141 14.49 -0.31 -9.73
C VAL A 141 15.03 -1.46 -10.59
N LYS A 142 15.93 -1.17 -11.52
CA LYS A 142 16.61 -2.24 -12.29
C LYS A 142 17.50 -3.06 -11.36
N THR A 143 17.41 -4.37 -11.47
CA THR A 143 18.16 -5.31 -10.61
C THR A 143 19.68 -5.10 -10.65
N ASN A 144 20.20 -4.59 -11.76
CA ASN A 144 21.63 -4.34 -11.94
C ASN A 144 22.10 -2.97 -11.43
N ASP A 145 21.19 -2.09 -10.98
CA ASP A 145 21.55 -0.73 -10.56
C ASP A 145 21.99 -0.67 -9.08
N PHE A 146 22.01 -1.80 -8.37
CA PHE A 146 22.43 -1.88 -6.98
C PHE A 146 23.16 -3.19 -6.66
N ASP A 147 23.92 -3.23 -5.56
CA ASP A 147 24.62 -4.42 -5.09
C ASP A 147 23.62 -5.56 -4.78
N ARG A 148 23.91 -6.76 -5.25
CA ARG A 148 23.09 -7.96 -5.02
C ARG A 148 22.94 -8.31 -3.53
N ASN A 149 23.86 -7.87 -2.68
CA ASN A 149 23.77 -8.05 -1.23
C ASN A 149 22.96 -6.93 -0.53
N PHE A 150 22.61 -5.88 -1.26
CA PHE A 150 21.85 -4.77 -0.71
C PHE A 150 20.40 -5.19 -0.41
N LEU A 151 19.95 -4.91 0.78
CA LEU A 151 18.59 -5.20 1.25
C LEU A 151 18.15 -6.67 1.13
N ILE A 152 19.05 -7.65 1.31
CA ILE A 152 18.66 -9.08 1.37
C ILE A 152 17.55 -9.25 2.42
N GLY A 153 16.50 -9.99 2.05
CA GLY A 153 15.30 -10.18 2.90
C GLY A 153 14.30 -9.02 2.89
N HIS A 154 14.65 -7.88 2.25
CA HIS A 154 13.83 -6.68 2.15
C HIS A 154 13.66 -6.21 0.72
N ARG A 155 13.71 -7.13 -0.24
CA ARG A 155 13.55 -6.89 -1.66
C ARG A 155 12.79 -8.04 -2.31
N TRP A 156 12.14 -7.78 -3.43
CA TRP A 156 11.35 -8.75 -4.17
C TRP A 156 11.64 -8.60 -5.66
N GLU A 157 12.18 -9.62 -6.25
CA GLU A 157 12.41 -9.68 -7.70
C GLU A 157 11.07 -9.60 -8.43
N GLN A 158 11.06 -8.82 -9.48
CA GLN A 158 9.93 -8.63 -10.37
C GLN A 158 10.30 -9.16 -11.76
N ASP A 159 9.30 -9.28 -12.64
CA ASP A 159 9.54 -9.59 -14.03
C ASP A 159 10.41 -8.52 -14.72
N ASN A 160 11.01 -8.90 -15.86
CA ASN A 160 11.78 -7.99 -16.71
C ASN A 160 13.04 -7.36 -16.08
N GLY A 161 13.68 -8.04 -15.15
CA GLY A 161 14.92 -7.58 -14.52
C GLY A 161 14.75 -6.38 -13.59
N MET A 162 13.58 -6.20 -13.06
CA MET A 162 13.27 -5.18 -12.04
C MET A 162 13.24 -5.81 -10.66
N THR A 163 13.51 -5.01 -9.64
CA THR A 163 13.40 -5.40 -8.22
C THR A 163 12.67 -4.33 -7.45
N LYS A 164 11.67 -4.75 -6.67
CA LYS A 164 10.99 -3.89 -5.71
C LYS A 164 11.77 -3.92 -4.39
N LEU A 165 12.11 -2.74 -3.86
CA LEU A 165 12.84 -2.58 -2.61
C LEU A 165 11.92 -2.11 -1.48
N SER A 166 12.22 -2.50 -0.25
CA SER A 166 11.50 -2.03 0.93
C SER A 166 11.85 -0.58 1.24
N ALA A 167 10.95 0.35 0.96
CA ALA A 167 11.11 1.76 1.37
C ALA A 167 11.17 1.88 2.89
N ALA A 168 10.44 1.06 3.66
CA ALA A 168 10.55 1.03 5.11
C ALA A 168 11.98 0.75 5.57
N ARG A 169 12.65 -0.23 4.95
CA ARG A 169 14.04 -0.56 5.28
C ARG A 169 15.02 0.52 4.87
N LEU A 170 14.81 1.18 3.74
CA LEU A 170 15.63 2.33 3.34
C LEU A 170 15.51 3.47 4.37
N ILE A 171 14.31 3.76 4.85
CA ILE A 171 14.08 4.78 5.88
C ILE A 171 14.77 4.39 7.21
N GLU A 172 14.68 3.13 7.63
CA GLU A 172 15.38 2.65 8.83
C GLU A 172 16.88 2.91 8.76
N LEU A 173 17.52 2.69 7.60
CA LEU A 173 18.96 2.88 7.41
C LEU A 173 19.40 4.35 7.49
N ILE A 174 18.51 5.30 7.25
CA ILE A 174 18.80 6.74 7.34
C ILE A 174 18.18 7.41 8.57
N LYS A 175 17.32 6.69 9.30
CA LYS A 175 16.58 7.24 10.46
C LYS A 175 17.47 7.98 11.48
N PRO A 176 18.68 7.49 11.83
CA PRO A 176 19.58 8.23 12.73
C PRO A 176 20.06 9.58 12.21
N GLU A 177 19.96 9.81 10.91
CA GLU A 177 20.40 11.02 10.23
C GLU A 177 19.27 12.05 10.04
N LEU A 178 18.03 11.70 10.41
CA LEU A 178 16.85 12.56 10.23
C LEU A 178 16.68 13.53 11.38
N SER A 179 16.36 14.79 11.04
CA SER A 179 15.91 15.80 12.01
C SER A 179 14.37 15.78 12.06
N ILE A 180 13.82 14.96 12.97
CA ILE A 180 12.37 14.79 13.09
C ILE A 180 11.85 15.81 14.10
N PRO A 181 10.92 16.72 13.73
CA PRO A 181 10.32 17.67 14.66
C PRO A 181 9.51 16.92 15.74
N LYS A 182 9.43 17.48 16.95
CA LYS A 182 8.71 16.88 18.08
C LYS A 182 7.21 16.67 17.82
N THR A 183 6.68 17.38 16.82
CA THR A 183 5.29 17.28 16.36
C THR A 183 5.02 16.04 15.52
N LEU A 184 6.08 15.39 15.03
CA LEU A 184 6.01 14.18 14.22
C LEU A 184 6.82 13.04 14.86
N ARG A 185 6.51 11.81 14.49
CA ARG A 185 7.35 10.65 14.75
C ARG A 185 7.20 9.60 13.66
N ILE A 186 8.28 8.90 13.35
CA ILE A 186 8.23 7.69 12.54
C ILE A 186 7.81 6.54 13.45
N TYR A 187 6.76 5.82 13.07
CA TYR A 187 6.22 4.73 13.86
C TYR A 187 7.26 3.60 14.04
N GLU A 188 7.38 3.10 15.25
CA GLU A 188 8.44 2.14 15.61
C GLU A 188 8.29 0.78 14.93
N TYR A 189 7.05 0.33 14.68
CA TYR A 189 6.78 -0.98 14.06
C TYR A 189 6.68 -0.92 12.53
N HIS A 190 6.65 0.29 11.94
CA HIS A 190 6.58 0.46 10.48
C HIS A 190 7.10 1.82 10.02
N SER A 191 8.33 1.85 9.54
CA SER A 191 9.03 3.11 9.21
C SER A 191 8.44 3.91 8.04
N LEU A 192 7.50 3.33 7.26
CA LEU A 192 6.72 4.08 6.28
C LEU A 192 5.56 4.88 6.90
N VAL A 193 5.26 4.72 8.18
CA VAL A 193 4.17 5.44 8.82
C VAL A 193 4.71 6.58 9.65
N VAL A 194 4.32 7.80 9.30
CA VAL A 194 4.58 9.02 10.07
C VAL A 194 3.32 9.40 10.83
N ILE A 195 3.47 9.57 12.14
CA ILE A 195 2.39 9.95 13.05
C ILE A 195 2.48 11.43 13.33
N ASN A 196 1.36 12.13 13.18
CA ASN A 196 1.18 13.50 13.63
C ASN A 196 0.72 13.49 15.10
N ASN A 197 1.54 14.01 15.98
CA ASN A 197 1.22 14.14 17.41
C ASN A 197 0.15 15.25 17.68
N GLY A 198 -0.61 15.65 16.65
CA GLY A 198 -1.73 16.59 16.76
C GLY A 198 -1.34 18.06 16.61
N LYS A 199 -0.06 18.38 16.33
CA LYS A 199 0.44 19.76 16.25
C LYS A 199 1.35 20.02 15.04
N ALA A 200 1.58 19.03 14.19
CA ALA A 200 2.40 19.22 12.99
C ALA A 200 1.62 20.03 11.95
N SER A 201 2.27 21.02 11.38
CA SER A 201 1.81 21.71 10.19
C SER A 201 1.99 20.86 8.94
N PHE A 202 1.38 21.28 7.83
CA PHE A 202 1.64 20.67 6.52
C PHE A 202 3.12 20.76 6.15
N ASP A 203 3.75 21.92 6.42
CA ASP A 203 5.17 22.15 6.14
C ASP A 203 6.09 21.24 6.99
N ASP A 204 5.73 20.94 8.25
CA ASP A 204 6.48 19.97 9.07
C ASP A 204 6.49 18.59 8.40
N VAL A 205 5.35 18.17 7.86
CA VAL A 205 5.22 16.87 7.20
C VAL A 205 6.00 16.85 5.89
N THR A 206 5.78 17.82 5.00
CA THR A 206 6.44 17.89 3.69
C THR A 206 7.95 18.03 3.82
N ASN A 207 8.45 18.85 4.75
CA ASN A 207 9.88 18.98 5.03
C ASN A 207 10.50 17.65 5.50
N LEU A 208 9.76 16.86 6.29
CA LEU A 208 10.26 15.53 6.69
C LEU A 208 10.27 14.56 5.51
N LEU A 209 9.25 14.58 4.63
CA LEU A 209 9.21 13.74 3.43
C LEU A 209 10.36 14.08 2.48
N ASP A 210 10.60 15.37 2.23
CA ASP A 210 11.69 15.84 1.39
C ASP A 210 13.05 15.43 1.96
N GLN A 211 13.24 15.59 3.28
CA GLN A 211 14.46 15.17 3.95
C GLN A 211 14.73 13.67 3.79
N ILE A 212 13.69 12.84 3.93
CA ILE A 212 13.79 11.39 3.71
C ILE A 212 14.17 11.09 2.27
N GLY A 213 13.47 11.68 1.29
CA GLY A 213 13.72 11.47 -0.13
C GLY A 213 15.13 11.85 -0.54
N ILE A 214 15.58 13.05 -0.16
CA ILE A 214 16.94 13.56 -0.45
C ILE A 214 18.02 12.64 0.18
N LYS A 215 17.88 12.25 1.44
CA LYS A 215 18.88 11.40 2.09
C LYS A 215 18.97 10.00 1.49
N ILE A 216 17.82 9.41 1.11
CA ILE A 216 17.80 8.12 0.44
C ILE A 216 18.42 8.23 -0.95
N PHE A 217 18.08 9.27 -1.71
CA PHE A 217 18.68 9.50 -3.02
C PHE A 217 20.22 9.67 -2.91
N ASN A 218 20.68 10.54 -2.03
CA ASN A 218 22.11 10.81 -1.86
C ASN A 218 22.90 9.56 -1.39
N LYS A 219 22.30 8.70 -0.57
CA LYS A 219 22.99 7.54 0.00
C LYS A 219 22.94 6.30 -0.88
N PHE A 220 21.82 6.10 -1.59
CA PHE A 220 21.55 4.86 -2.32
C PHE A 220 21.29 5.06 -3.80
N ASN A 221 21.20 6.30 -4.29
CA ASN A 221 20.79 6.66 -5.66
C ASN A 221 19.41 6.07 -6.03
N ILE A 222 18.47 6.07 -5.06
CA ILE A 222 17.11 5.56 -5.21
C ILE A 222 16.13 6.71 -4.97
N GLU A 223 15.26 6.96 -5.95
CA GLU A 223 14.17 7.92 -5.80
C GLU A 223 12.96 7.26 -5.11
N LEU A 224 12.38 7.97 -4.13
CA LEU A 224 11.14 7.58 -3.50
C LEU A 224 9.98 8.41 -4.02
N GLU A 225 8.89 7.74 -4.38
CA GLU A 225 7.61 8.38 -4.75
C GLU A 225 6.68 8.43 -3.54
N ILE A 226 6.15 9.62 -3.23
CA ILE A 226 5.14 9.80 -2.17
C ILE A 226 3.88 9.02 -2.57
N GLU A 227 3.35 8.19 -1.66
CA GLU A 227 2.15 7.38 -1.92
C GLU A 227 0.84 8.16 -1.74
N PRO A 228 0.64 8.93 -0.64
CA PRO A 228 -0.54 9.77 -0.46
C PRO A 228 -0.61 10.90 -1.50
N GLU A 229 -1.83 11.27 -1.88
CA GLU A 229 -2.02 12.49 -2.65
C GLU A 229 -1.91 13.74 -1.75
N ILE A 230 -1.17 14.72 -2.23
CA ILE A 230 -1.10 16.05 -1.64
C ILE A 230 -2.16 16.92 -2.33
N ILE A 231 -3.07 17.50 -1.54
CA ILE A 231 -4.20 18.30 -2.03
C ILE A 231 -3.95 19.76 -1.73
#